data_c4de22eed1e8a78d67e9b83b253b60b5
#
_entry.id   c4de22eed1e8a78d67e9b83b253b60b5
#
_cell.length_a   1.000
_cell.length_b   1.000
_cell.length_c   1.000
_cell.angle_alpha   90.00
_cell.angle_beta   90.00
_cell.angle_gamma   90.00
#
_symmetry.space_group_name_H-M   'P 1'
#
loop_
_entity.id
_entity.type
_entity.pdbx_description
1 polymer ?
#
loop_
_entity_poly.entity_id
_entity_poly.type
_entity_poly.pdbx_seq_one_letter_code
_entity_poly.pdbx_strand_id
1 'polypeptide(L)'
;MKAVILNEFGSADVLQYVECPIPSISSGEVLIRTTYTSVNFADIKNRTGNKAKANFPMILGLDVAGVVEKVFDERSMFKKGDRVIAFPKNGAYAEFVVAKEQLVFRIPNGVPVEKAAAAPTVLFLSYLLTHQIAPIQKSDAVLIHAASGGVGTMLIQMAKNLGARKIIGTVSKMDKTSIVYKLGAHQVLTYKNFSEQVNDYTDGLGVNIIFDSIAGHIMEESLSCLAPYGTLVQFGNSGGRAGQVMTSDLHNSCRNIKGFSLGTTRKLKPELLQQVAQNIFTILKNESFQVPVAKVFALEDMQEAHKLMESRQHQGKILIKI
;
A
#
# COMPACT_ATOMS: atom_id res chain seq x y z
N MET A 1 -25.80 5.52 -9.75
CA MET A 1 -24.62 4.66 -9.84
C MET A 1 -24.64 3.60 -8.77
N LYS A 2 -24.05 2.45 -9.04
CA LYS A 2 -23.82 1.43 -8.02
C LYS A 2 -22.61 1.79 -7.17
N ALA A 3 -22.71 1.53 -5.85
CA ALA A 3 -21.66 1.76 -4.87
C ALA A 3 -21.80 0.81 -3.68
N VAL A 4 -20.70 0.64 -2.93
CA VAL A 4 -20.75 -0.04 -1.62
C VAL A 4 -20.58 1.00 -0.52
N ILE A 5 -21.62 1.15 0.28
CA ILE A 5 -21.67 2.12 1.38
C ILE A 5 -21.54 1.45 2.74
N LEU A 6 -21.18 2.26 3.72
CA LEU A 6 -21.08 1.94 5.13
C LEU A 6 -21.98 2.91 5.91
N ASN A 7 -22.93 2.38 6.67
CA ASN A 7 -23.84 3.16 7.51
C ASN A 7 -23.44 3.13 9.01
N GLU A 8 -22.57 2.20 9.37
CA GLU A 8 -22.04 2.04 10.74
C GLU A 8 -20.70 1.30 10.69
N PHE A 9 -19.93 1.36 11.75
CA PHE A 9 -18.72 0.54 11.89
C PHE A 9 -19.07 -0.91 12.24
N GLY A 10 -18.30 -1.88 11.72
CA GLY A 10 -18.55 -3.29 12.05
C GLY A 10 -17.71 -4.29 11.26
N SER A 11 -18.23 -5.53 11.20
CA SER A 11 -17.69 -6.63 10.41
C SER A 11 -17.87 -6.37 8.90
N ALA A 12 -17.43 -7.30 8.04
CA ALA A 12 -17.62 -7.14 6.58
C ALA A 12 -19.10 -7.03 6.18
N ASP A 13 -20.01 -7.54 6.99
CA ASP A 13 -21.45 -7.60 6.68
C ASP A 13 -22.14 -6.22 6.71
N VAL A 14 -21.51 -5.19 7.31
CA VAL A 14 -22.03 -3.82 7.28
C VAL A 14 -21.84 -3.11 5.93
N LEU A 15 -21.09 -3.70 5.00
CA LEU A 15 -20.91 -3.21 3.65
C LEU A 15 -22.16 -3.50 2.81
N GLN A 16 -22.80 -2.46 2.29
CA GLN A 16 -24.07 -2.56 1.56
C GLN A 16 -23.89 -2.11 0.11
N TYR A 17 -24.19 -3.01 -0.84
CA TYR A 17 -24.24 -2.69 -2.26
C TYR A 17 -25.55 -2.00 -2.57
N VAL A 18 -25.50 -0.75 -3.01
CA VAL A 18 -26.67 0.11 -3.20
C VAL A 18 -26.58 0.92 -4.48
N GLU A 19 -27.72 1.51 -4.85
CA GLU A 19 -27.79 2.55 -5.86
C GLU A 19 -27.83 3.92 -5.22
N CYS A 20 -26.99 4.85 -5.70
CA CYS A 20 -26.88 6.20 -5.19
C CYS A 20 -26.63 7.22 -6.33
N PRO A 21 -26.83 8.53 -6.10
CA PRO A 21 -26.54 9.55 -7.12
C PRO A 21 -25.08 9.57 -7.56
N ILE A 22 -24.84 9.92 -8.83
CA ILE A 22 -23.49 10.20 -9.33
C ILE A 22 -23.01 11.50 -8.66
N PRO A 23 -21.78 11.53 -8.09
CA PRO A 23 -21.26 12.71 -7.41
C PRO A 23 -20.99 13.87 -8.38
N SER A 24 -21.24 15.10 -7.95
CA SER A 24 -20.85 16.30 -8.67
C SER A 24 -19.38 16.64 -8.47
N ILE A 25 -18.77 17.32 -9.45
CA ILE A 25 -17.40 17.83 -9.40
C ILE A 25 -17.37 19.34 -9.19
N SER A 26 -16.28 19.81 -8.59
CA SER A 26 -15.97 21.22 -8.37
C SER A 26 -14.68 21.61 -9.12
N SER A 27 -14.30 22.87 -9.07
CA SER A 27 -13.06 23.36 -9.68
C SER A 27 -11.83 22.57 -9.19
N GLY A 28 -10.97 22.15 -10.13
CA GLY A 28 -9.79 21.32 -9.85
C GLY A 28 -10.09 19.85 -9.55
N GLU A 29 -11.31 19.38 -9.88
CA GLU A 29 -11.72 17.99 -9.71
C GLU A 29 -12.13 17.36 -11.05
N VAL A 30 -11.97 16.06 -11.13
CA VAL A 30 -12.41 15.22 -12.24
C VAL A 30 -13.35 14.11 -11.76
N LEU A 31 -14.34 13.78 -12.58
CA LEU A 31 -15.17 12.60 -12.42
C LEU A 31 -14.54 11.45 -13.21
N ILE A 32 -14.33 10.35 -12.54
CA ILE A 32 -13.70 9.15 -13.13
C ILE A 32 -14.73 8.03 -13.11
N ARG A 33 -14.98 7.42 -14.27
CA ARG A 33 -15.70 6.16 -14.36
C ARG A 33 -14.71 5.04 -14.02
N THR A 34 -14.98 4.38 -12.92
CA THR A 34 -14.11 3.33 -12.37
C THR A 34 -14.16 2.08 -13.23
N THR A 35 -13.00 1.48 -13.51
CA THR A 35 -12.90 0.15 -14.12
C THR A 35 -12.51 -0.90 -13.07
N TYR A 36 -11.58 -0.52 -12.20
CA TYR A 36 -11.14 -1.31 -11.06
C TYR A 36 -10.85 -0.41 -9.85
N THR A 37 -11.11 -0.95 -8.67
CA THR A 37 -10.54 -0.48 -7.41
C THR A 37 -9.83 -1.61 -6.70
N SER A 38 -9.18 -1.34 -5.58
CA SER A 38 -8.48 -2.36 -4.81
C SER A 38 -8.83 -2.31 -3.33
N VAL A 39 -8.83 -3.46 -2.68
CA VAL A 39 -8.95 -3.54 -1.22
C VAL A 39 -7.58 -3.36 -0.59
N ASN A 40 -7.50 -2.47 0.38
CA ASN A 40 -6.31 -2.21 1.19
C ASN A 40 -6.60 -2.48 2.67
N PHE A 41 -5.60 -2.88 3.46
CA PHE A 41 -5.82 -3.13 4.89
C PHE A 41 -6.32 -1.90 5.66
N ALA A 42 -6.02 -0.70 5.15
CA ALA A 42 -6.54 0.55 5.70
C ALA A 42 -8.07 0.68 5.55
N ASP A 43 -8.67 0.04 4.54
CA ASP A 43 -10.12 0.02 4.36
C ASP A 43 -10.80 -0.82 5.45
N ILE A 44 -10.17 -1.94 5.83
CA ILE A 44 -10.61 -2.73 6.99
C ILE A 44 -10.60 -1.88 8.26
N LYS A 45 -9.51 -1.14 8.51
CA LYS A 45 -9.41 -0.25 9.68
C LYS A 45 -10.43 0.87 9.68
N ASN A 46 -10.72 1.44 8.52
CA ASN A 46 -11.76 2.46 8.38
C ASN A 46 -13.14 1.86 8.64
N ARG A 47 -13.43 0.67 8.10
CA ARG A 47 -14.69 -0.02 8.30
C ARG A 47 -14.94 -0.38 9.77
N THR A 48 -13.90 -0.77 10.50
CA THR A 48 -14.00 -1.16 11.93
C THR A 48 -13.92 0.02 12.90
N GLY A 49 -13.85 1.27 12.41
CA GLY A 49 -13.79 2.46 13.25
C GLY A 49 -12.43 2.76 13.88
N ASN A 50 -11.42 1.95 13.59
CA ASN A 50 -10.10 2.11 14.22
C ASN A 50 -9.27 3.29 13.67
N LYS A 51 -9.77 4.03 12.67
CA LYS A 51 -8.99 5.08 12.01
C LYS A 51 -9.76 6.36 11.67
N ALA A 52 -11.09 6.38 11.73
CA ALA A 52 -11.88 7.49 11.21
C ALA A 52 -12.86 8.05 12.23
N LYS A 53 -12.95 9.39 12.26
CA LYS A 53 -14.23 10.05 12.59
C LYS A 53 -15.12 9.87 11.36
N ALA A 54 -16.24 9.18 11.47
CA ALA A 54 -17.12 8.92 10.34
C ALA A 54 -18.27 9.90 10.29
N ASN A 55 -18.57 10.35 9.08
CA ASN A 55 -19.88 10.85 8.71
C ASN A 55 -20.53 9.78 7.85
N PHE A 56 -21.52 9.10 8.38
CA PHE A 56 -22.29 8.10 7.63
C PHE A 56 -23.42 8.75 6.81
N PRO A 57 -23.82 8.20 5.64
CA PRO A 57 -23.18 7.05 4.99
C PRO A 57 -21.84 7.43 4.35
N MET A 58 -20.90 6.47 4.30
CA MET A 58 -19.60 6.68 3.67
C MET A 58 -19.25 5.56 2.68
N ILE A 59 -18.49 5.89 1.64
CA ILE A 59 -17.89 4.92 0.72
C ILE A 59 -16.43 4.75 1.11
N LEU A 60 -15.97 3.49 1.19
CA LEU A 60 -14.58 3.14 1.47
C LEU A 60 -13.75 3.05 0.15
N GLY A 61 -12.48 2.65 0.30
CA GLY A 61 -11.53 2.48 -0.78
C GLY A 61 -10.60 3.68 -0.96
N LEU A 62 -9.35 3.38 -1.35
CA LEU A 62 -8.27 4.37 -1.37
C LEU A 62 -7.82 4.76 -2.77
N ASP A 63 -8.02 3.89 -3.75
CA ASP A 63 -7.46 4.04 -5.09
C ASP A 63 -8.34 3.41 -6.17
N VAL A 64 -8.27 3.97 -7.37
CA VAL A 64 -8.98 3.47 -8.55
C VAL A 64 -8.10 3.49 -9.79
N ALA A 65 -8.45 2.65 -10.76
CA ALA A 65 -8.09 2.83 -12.16
C ALA A 65 -9.37 2.92 -13.00
N GLY A 66 -9.40 3.83 -13.96
CA GLY A 66 -10.59 4.05 -14.76
C GLY A 66 -10.34 5.05 -15.89
N VAL A 67 -11.42 5.68 -16.32
CA VAL A 67 -11.43 6.62 -17.43
C VAL A 67 -12.06 7.93 -16.97
N VAL A 68 -11.46 9.05 -17.31
CA VAL A 68 -12.05 10.38 -17.05
C VAL A 68 -13.37 10.50 -17.80
N GLU A 69 -14.44 10.67 -17.07
CA GLU A 69 -15.79 10.85 -17.62
C GLU A 69 -16.12 12.33 -17.83
N LYS A 70 -15.70 13.18 -16.87
CA LYS A 70 -15.96 14.62 -16.92
C LYS A 70 -14.85 15.39 -16.21
N VAL A 71 -14.51 16.55 -16.75
CA VAL A 71 -13.66 17.57 -16.13
C VAL A 71 -14.51 18.79 -15.77
N PHE A 72 -14.09 19.59 -14.80
CA PHE A 72 -14.85 20.77 -14.37
C PHE A 72 -14.79 21.90 -15.40
N ASP A 73 -13.60 22.24 -15.89
CA ASP A 73 -13.38 23.28 -16.86
C ASP A 73 -12.38 22.87 -17.97
N GLU A 74 -12.34 23.65 -19.08
CA GLU A 74 -11.51 23.37 -20.24
C GLU A 74 -10.00 23.53 -19.98
N ARG A 75 -9.61 24.18 -18.88
CA ARG A 75 -8.20 24.35 -18.49
C ARG A 75 -7.66 23.14 -17.73
N SER A 76 -8.48 22.14 -17.47
CA SER A 76 -8.04 20.89 -16.88
C SER A 76 -6.91 20.27 -17.70
N MET A 77 -5.90 19.74 -17.00
CA MET A 77 -4.86 18.95 -17.67
C MET A 77 -5.38 17.58 -18.16
N PHE A 78 -6.59 17.19 -17.79
CA PHE A 78 -7.24 15.95 -18.21
C PHE A 78 -8.38 16.23 -19.19
N LYS A 79 -8.76 15.21 -19.96
CA LYS A 79 -9.91 15.25 -20.87
C LYS A 79 -10.71 13.95 -20.77
N LYS A 80 -11.98 14.02 -21.13
CA LYS A 80 -12.82 12.82 -21.25
C LYS A 80 -12.15 11.76 -22.11
N GLY A 81 -12.12 10.52 -21.62
CA GLY A 81 -11.46 9.40 -22.28
C GLY A 81 -10.03 9.11 -21.79
N ASP A 82 -9.37 10.01 -21.05
CA ASP A 82 -8.05 9.75 -20.48
C ASP A 82 -8.11 8.55 -19.52
N ARG A 83 -7.23 7.56 -19.73
CA ARG A 83 -7.05 6.43 -18.83
C ARG A 83 -6.21 6.86 -17.64
N VAL A 84 -6.72 6.69 -16.44
CA VAL A 84 -6.08 7.22 -15.23
C VAL A 84 -6.10 6.23 -14.06
N ILE A 85 -5.11 6.39 -13.17
CA ILE A 85 -5.22 5.98 -11.76
C ILE A 85 -5.46 7.22 -10.91
N ALA A 86 -6.14 7.06 -9.79
CA ALA A 86 -6.41 8.17 -8.90
C ALA A 86 -6.56 7.73 -7.44
N PHE A 87 -6.38 8.71 -6.54
CA PHE A 87 -6.75 8.62 -5.13
C PHE A 87 -8.01 9.47 -4.90
N PRO A 88 -9.21 8.86 -4.85
CA PRO A 88 -10.47 9.58 -4.76
C PRO A 88 -10.63 10.34 -3.44
N LYS A 89 -11.50 11.35 -3.48
CA LYS A 89 -11.84 12.19 -2.35
C LYS A 89 -12.76 11.49 -1.33
N ASN A 90 -13.76 10.77 -1.82
CA ASN A 90 -14.89 10.24 -1.04
C ASN A 90 -15.02 8.71 -1.16
N GLY A 91 -13.90 7.98 -1.22
CA GLY A 91 -13.91 6.53 -1.38
C GLY A 91 -13.82 6.08 -2.83
N ALA A 92 -13.60 4.78 -3.01
CA ALA A 92 -13.28 4.16 -4.31
C ALA A 92 -14.24 3.01 -4.69
N TYR A 93 -15.11 2.57 -3.78
CA TYR A 93 -16.00 1.43 -4.03
C TYR A 93 -17.30 1.87 -4.73
N ALA A 94 -17.17 2.45 -5.92
CA ALA A 94 -18.29 2.98 -6.71
C ALA A 94 -17.97 3.03 -8.21
N GLU A 95 -19.03 3.01 -9.04
CA GLU A 95 -18.91 3.15 -10.50
C GLU A 95 -18.33 4.50 -10.92
N PHE A 96 -18.57 5.56 -10.16
CA PHE A 96 -18.04 6.89 -10.40
C PHE A 96 -17.45 7.47 -9.13
N VAL A 97 -16.27 8.07 -9.28
CA VAL A 97 -15.56 8.70 -8.16
C VAL A 97 -15.06 10.08 -8.55
N VAL A 98 -14.94 10.95 -7.56
CA VAL A 98 -14.34 12.28 -7.72
C VAL A 98 -12.94 12.30 -7.16
N ALA A 99 -11.99 12.83 -7.91
CA ALA A 99 -10.62 13.03 -7.45
C ALA A 99 -10.15 14.46 -7.78
N LYS A 100 -9.31 15.03 -6.89
CA LYS A 100 -8.57 16.26 -7.20
C LYS A 100 -7.54 15.97 -8.29
N GLU A 101 -7.40 16.85 -9.27
CA GLU A 101 -6.48 16.66 -10.40
C GLU A 101 -5.04 16.36 -9.96
N GLN A 102 -4.58 16.97 -8.87
CA GLN A 102 -3.26 16.70 -8.28
C GLN A 102 -3.08 15.27 -7.72
N LEU A 103 -4.15 14.47 -7.63
CA LEU A 103 -4.14 13.08 -7.19
C LEU A 103 -4.59 12.12 -8.29
N VAL A 104 -4.58 12.59 -9.54
CA VAL A 104 -4.90 11.82 -10.74
C VAL A 104 -3.65 11.71 -11.61
N PHE A 105 -3.42 10.54 -12.18
CA PHE A 105 -2.22 10.23 -12.96
C PHE A 105 -2.61 9.45 -14.21
N ARG A 106 -2.16 9.90 -15.40
CA ARG A 106 -2.42 9.17 -16.65
C ARG A 106 -1.72 7.83 -16.67
N ILE A 107 -2.45 6.78 -17.03
CA ILE A 107 -1.88 5.45 -17.28
C ILE A 107 -1.17 5.51 -18.64
N PRO A 108 0.14 5.23 -18.71
CA PRO A 108 0.86 5.21 -19.98
C PRO A 108 0.32 4.14 -20.93
N ASN A 109 0.50 4.39 -22.23
CA ASN A 109 0.20 3.38 -23.25
C ASN A 109 1.01 2.10 -22.99
N GLY A 110 0.39 0.95 -23.24
CA GLY A 110 0.98 -0.37 -23.03
C GLY A 110 0.82 -0.92 -21.61
N VAL A 111 0.45 -0.10 -20.59
CA VAL A 111 0.17 -0.62 -19.24
C VAL A 111 -1.29 -1.12 -19.18
N PRO A 112 -1.51 -2.42 -18.85
CA PRO A 112 -2.85 -2.95 -18.64
C PRO A 112 -3.54 -2.26 -17.47
N VAL A 113 -4.85 -1.98 -17.60
CA VAL A 113 -5.62 -1.28 -16.57
C VAL A 113 -5.67 -2.04 -15.24
N GLU A 114 -5.72 -3.37 -15.30
CA GLU A 114 -5.69 -4.24 -14.12
C GLU A 114 -4.37 -4.11 -13.34
N LYS A 115 -3.22 -4.16 -14.05
CA LYS A 115 -1.90 -3.92 -13.46
C LYS A 115 -1.82 -2.52 -12.84
N ALA A 116 -2.35 -1.51 -13.54
CA ALA A 116 -2.40 -0.14 -13.06
C ALA A 116 -3.28 0.00 -11.81
N ALA A 117 -4.43 -0.71 -11.75
CA ALA A 117 -5.34 -0.68 -10.61
C ALA A 117 -4.77 -1.33 -9.35
N ALA A 118 -3.94 -2.35 -9.50
CA ALA A 118 -3.29 -3.02 -8.38
C ALA A 118 -2.15 -2.17 -7.76
N ALA A 119 -1.67 -1.16 -8.46
CA ALA A 119 -0.42 -0.46 -8.16
C ALA A 119 -0.56 0.78 -7.23
N PRO A 120 -1.61 1.64 -7.28
CA PRO A 120 -1.47 3.01 -6.80
C PRO A 120 -0.99 3.09 -5.36
N THR A 121 -1.77 2.57 -4.40
CA THR A 121 -1.39 2.65 -2.98
C THR A 121 -0.07 1.95 -2.69
N VAL A 122 0.11 0.72 -3.19
CA VAL A 122 1.28 -0.09 -2.81
C VAL A 122 2.57 0.39 -3.48
N LEU A 123 2.51 0.84 -4.73
CA LEU A 123 3.70 1.23 -5.48
C LEU A 123 4.19 2.63 -5.11
N PHE A 124 3.25 3.62 -4.96
CA PHE A 124 3.62 4.95 -4.48
C PHE A 124 4.22 4.89 -3.06
N LEU A 125 3.60 4.10 -2.17
CA LEU A 125 4.11 3.91 -0.82
C LEU A 125 5.50 3.28 -0.84
N SER A 126 5.69 2.15 -1.51
CA SER A 126 6.98 1.46 -1.55
C SER A 126 8.07 2.29 -2.19
N TYR A 127 7.76 3.04 -3.27
CA TYR A 127 8.73 3.93 -3.91
C TYR A 127 9.21 5.02 -2.95
N LEU A 128 8.28 5.71 -2.29
CA LEU A 128 8.63 6.76 -1.32
C LEU A 128 9.44 6.20 -0.16
N LEU A 129 9.07 5.03 0.35
CA LEU A 129 9.80 4.35 1.44
C LEU A 129 11.25 4.07 1.06
N THR A 130 11.49 3.49 -0.12
CA THR A 130 12.80 2.98 -0.56
C THR A 130 13.71 4.01 -1.21
N HIS A 131 13.17 5.17 -1.64
CA HIS A 131 13.95 6.20 -2.33
C HIS A 131 14.04 7.52 -1.55
N GLN A 132 13.09 7.83 -0.66
CA GLN A 132 13.06 9.11 0.05
C GLN A 132 13.12 8.97 1.56
N ILE A 133 12.39 8.01 2.16
CA ILE A 133 12.30 7.90 3.62
C ILE A 133 13.50 7.16 4.20
N ALA A 134 13.81 5.99 3.65
CA ALA A 134 15.01 5.20 3.93
C ALA A 134 15.61 4.70 2.61
N PRO A 135 16.37 5.56 1.90
CA PRO A 135 16.96 5.21 0.61
C PRO A 135 17.87 3.99 0.73
N ILE A 136 17.53 2.93 0.01
CA ILE A 136 18.29 1.68 0.02
C ILE A 136 19.58 1.84 -0.77
N GLN A 137 20.70 1.42 -0.18
CA GLN A 137 22.01 1.38 -0.80
C GLN A 137 22.41 -0.07 -1.17
N LYS A 138 23.34 -0.23 -2.09
CA LYS A 138 23.81 -1.57 -2.54
C LYS A 138 24.42 -2.41 -1.40
N SER A 139 25.01 -1.77 -0.39
CA SER A 139 25.60 -2.43 0.77
C SER A 139 24.57 -2.89 1.80
N ASP A 140 23.32 -2.42 1.73
CA ASP A 140 22.34 -2.61 2.79
C ASP A 140 21.83 -4.05 2.87
N ALA A 141 21.64 -4.50 4.09
CA ALA A 141 20.75 -5.59 4.45
C ALA A 141 19.39 -5.00 4.84
N VAL A 142 18.30 -5.51 4.26
CA VAL A 142 16.95 -4.99 4.41
C VAL A 142 16.02 -6.07 4.94
N LEU A 143 15.27 -5.76 6.01
CA LEU A 143 14.19 -6.60 6.54
C LEU A 143 12.84 -5.99 6.17
N ILE A 144 11.94 -6.81 5.62
CA ILE A 144 10.61 -6.39 5.17
C ILE A 144 9.57 -7.27 5.86
N HIS A 145 8.78 -6.66 6.75
CA HIS A 145 7.67 -7.35 7.40
C HIS A 145 6.44 -7.46 6.49
N ALA A 146 5.64 -8.52 6.69
CA ALA A 146 4.48 -8.86 5.84
C ALA A 146 4.86 -8.94 4.35
N ALA A 147 5.98 -9.58 4.04
CA ALA A 147 6.62 -9.58 2.73
C ALA A 147 5.75 -10.14 1.59
N SER A 148 4.78 -11.01 1.88
CA SER A 148 3.83 -11.56 0.90
C SER A 148 2.60 -10.67 0.64
N GLY A 149 2.45 -9.58 1.39
CA GLY A 149 1.34 -8.62 1.22
C GLY A 149 1.58 -7.64 0.07
N GLY A 150 0.57 -6.82 -0.23
CA GLY A 150 0.63 -5.87 -1.36
C GLY A 150 1.86 -4.95 -1.32
N VAL A 151 2.15 -4.29 -0.19
CA VAL A 151 3.32 -3.41 -0.04
C VAL A 151 4.61 -4.23 0.05
N GLY A 152 4.60 -5.34 0.79
CA GLY A 152 5.78 -6.20 0.98
C GLY A 152 6.33 -6.74 -0.35
N THR A 153 5.47 -7.20 -1.24
CA THR A 153 5.85 -7.70 -2.57
C THR A 153 6.49 -6.62 -3.45
N MET A 154 6.07 -5.35 -3.30
CA MET A 154 6.70 -4.21 -3.98
C MET A 154 8.07 -3.89 -3.37
N LEU A 155 8.16 -3.85 -2.03
CA LEU A 155 9.41 -3.55 -1.32
C LEU A 155 10.50 -4.58 -1.63
N ILE A 156 10.19 -5.88 -1.68
CA ILE A 156 11.13 -6.93 -2.08
C ILE A 156 11.72 -6.64 -3.46
N GLN A 157 10.87 -6.38 -4.45
CA GLN A 157 11.33 -6.12 -5.81
C GLN A 157 12.10 -4.80 -5.92
N MET A 158 11.71 -3.76 -5.20
CA MET A 158 12.45 -2.50 -5.17
C MET A 158 13.83 -2.66 -4.52
N ALA A 159 13.91 -3.38 -3.39
CA ALA A 159 15.19 -3.69 -2.75
C ALA A 159 16.13 -4.46 -3.69
N LYS A 160 15.60 -5.45 -4.44
CA LYS A 160 16.33 -6.18 -5.48
C LYS A 160 16.82 -5.25 -6.59
N ASN A 161 15.95 -4.41 -7.14
CA ASN A 161 16.29 -3.50 -8.24
C ASN A 161 17.31 -2.44 -7.83
N LEU A 162 17.30 -2.02 -6.56
CA LEU A 162 18.28 -1.10 -5.98
C LEU A 162 19.59 -1.78 -5.61
N GLY A 163 19.64 -3.12 -5.69
CA GLY A 163 20.84 -3.91 -5.47
C GLY A 163 21.19 -4.13 -3.99
N ALA A 164 20.19 -4.15 -3.09
CA ALA A 164 20.41 -4.47 -1.68
C ALA A 164 21.18 -5.78 -1.52
N ARG A 165 22.18 -5.79 -0.62
CA ARG A 165 23.08 -6.95 -0.42
C ARG A 165 22.38 -8.16 0.15
N LYS A 166 21.51 -7.95 1.14
CA LYS A 166 20.69 -9.00 1.76
C LYS A 166 19.23 -8.49 1.80
N ILE A 167 18.27 -9.31 1.35
CA ILE A 167 16.85 -9.00 1.36
C ILE A 167 16.16 -10.11 2.15
N ILE A 168 15.63 -9.75 3.31
CA ILE A 168 14.98 -10.67 4.24
C ILE A 168 13.49 -10.31 4.30
N GLY A 169 12.61 -11.29 4.12
CA GLY A 169 11.16 -11.11 4.27
C GLY A 169 10.61 -11.89 5.45
N THR A 170 9.64 -11.33 6.18
CA THR A 170 8.89 -12.13 7.15
C THR A 170 7.47 -12.35 6.67
N VAL A 171 6.94 -13.54 6.93
CA VAL A 171 5.57 -13.96 6.58
C VAL A 171 4.88 -14.60 7.78
N SER A 172 3.53 -14.61 7.77
CA SER A 172 2.75 -15.19 8.86
C SER A 172 2.77 -16.72 8.88
N LYS A 173 2.99 -17.37 7.73
CA LYS A 173 3.01 -18.82 7.55
C LYS A 173 3.99 -19.21 6.45
N MET A 174 4.57 -20.41 6.55
CA MET A 174 5.58 -20.91 5.60
C MET A 174 5.03 -21.13 4.18
N ASP A 175 3.74 -21.38 4.02
CA ASP A 175 3.09 -21.53 2.70
C ASP A 175 3.16 -20.28 1.82
N LYS A 176 3.52 -19.11 2.41
CA LYS A 176 3.67 -17.83 1.71
C LYS A 176 5.11 -17.50 1.30
N THR A 177 6.06 -18.36 1.57
CA THR A 177 7.48 -18.07 1.30
C THR A 177 7.81 -18.07 -0.18
N SER A 178 7.15 -18.94 -0.97
CA SER A 178 7.48 -19.15 -2.38
C SER A 178 7.36 -17.87 -3.22
N ILE A 179 6.32 -17.11 -3.06
CA ILE A 179 6.15 -15.83 -3.78
C ILE A 179 7.22 -14.82 -3.39
N VAL A 180 7.62 -14.78 -2.11
CA VAL A 180 8.59 -13.82 -1.61
C VAL A 180 9.99 -14.12 -2.16
N TYR A 181 10.38 -15.40 -2.21
CA TYR A 181 11.62 -15.84 -2.88
C TYR A 181 11.58 -15.54 -4.37
N LYS A 182 10.50 -15.88 -5.06
CA LYS A 182 10.32 -15.61 -6.50
C LYS A 182 10.50 -14.13 -6.85
N LEU A 183 10.06 -13.22 -5.98
CA LEU A 183 10.18 -11.79 -6.17
C LEU A 183 11.56 -11.23 -5.85
N GLY A 184 12.44 -12.01 -5.20
CA GLY A 184 13.84 -11.67 -5.02
C GLY A 184 14.34 -11.56 -3.58
N ALA A 185 13.60 -12.05 -2.60
CA ALA A 185 14.15 -12.21 -1.24
C ALA A 185 15.25 -13.26 -1.23
N HIS A 186 16.29 -13.02 -0.44
CA HIS A 186 17.38 -13.96 -0.20
C HIS A 186 17.06 -14.92 0.95
N GLN A 187 16.28 -14.45 1.92
CA GLN A 187 15.82 -15.24 3.07
C GLN A 187 14.38 -14.89 3.42
N VAL A 188 13.59 -15.89 3.80
CA VAL A 188 12.20 -15.70 4.25
C VAL A 188 11.98 -16.44 5.56
N LEU A 189 11.47 -15.71 6.55
CA LEU A 189 11.29 -16.17 7.92
C LEU A 189 9.80 -16.06 8.33
N THR A 190 9.41 -16.82 9.35
CA THR A 190 8.16 -16.53 10.08
C THR A 190 8.46 -15.57 11.23
N TYR A 191 7.43 -15.12 11.94
CA TYR A 191 7.60 -14.20 13.08
C TYR A 191 8.15 -14.87 14.35
N LYS A 192 8.29 -16.19 14.39
CA LYS A 192 8.84 -16.88 15.55
C LYS A 192 10.35 -16.70 15.60
N ASN A 193 10.87 -16.04 16.64
CA ASN A 193 12.29 -15.78 16.87
C ASN A 193 12.99 -15.19 15.62
N PHE A 194 12.28 -14.30 14.89
CA PHE A 194 12.82 -13.77 13.64
C PHE A 194 14.06 -12.91 13.86
N SER A 195 14.15 -12.18 14.96
CA SER A 195 15.28 -11.30 15.24
C SER A 195 16.60 -12.07 15.44
N GLU A 196 16.56 -13.20 16.13
CA GLU A 196 17.70 -14.12 16.27
C GLU A 196 18.13 -14.66 14.90
N GLN A 197 17.16 -15.18 14.11
CA GLN A 197 17.44 -15.71 12.78
C GLN A 197 17.99 -14.64 11.82
N VAL A 198 17.55 -13.38 11.95
CA VAL A 198 18.11 -12.24 11.19
C VAL A 198 19.55 -11.97 11.61
N ASN A 199 19.83 -11.96 12.91
CA ASN A 199 21.18 -11.78 13.43
C ASN A 199 22.11 -12.90 12.96
N ASP A 200 21.70 -14.16 13.03
CA ASP A 200 22.47 -15.31 12.52
C ASP A 200 22.75 -15.15 11.01
N TYR A 201 21.74 -14.83 10.22
CA TYR A 201 21.88 -14.63 8.76
C TYR A 201 22.76 -13.43 8.40
N THR A 202 22.89 -12.44 9.29
CA THR A 202 23.71 -11.24 9.09
C THR A 202 25.03 -11.27 9.83
N ASP A 203 25.45 -12.44 10.35
CA ASP A 203 26.71 -12.63 11.06
C ASP A 203 26.83 -11.72 12.33
N GLY A 204 25.69 -11.49 12.99
CA GLY A 204 25.57 -10.59 14.15
C GLY A 204 25.54 -9.10 13.85
N LEU A 205 25.67 -8.70 12.58
CA LEU A 205 25.69 -7.28 12.19
C LEU A 205 24.32 -6.62 12.21
N GLY A 206 23.25 -7.40 12.11
CA GLY A 206 21.88 -6.92 11.95
C GLY A 206 21.60 -6.34 10.56
N VAL A 207 20.42 -5.74 10.38
CA VAL A 207 19.99 -5.12 9.12
C VAL A 207 20.05 -3.61 9.16
N ASN A 208 20.37 -2.98 8.02
CA ASN A 208 20.49 -1.52 7.91
C ASN A 208 19.12 -0.84 7.84
N ILE A 209 18.12 -1.49 7.22
CA ILE A 209 16.79 -0.92 7.06
C ILE A 209 15.73 -1.97 7.41
N ILE A 210 14.73 -1.56 8.17
CA ILE A 210 13.53 -2.37 8.46
C ILE A 210 12.30 -1.61 7.99
N PHE A 211 11.49 -2.26 7.15
CA PHE A 211 10.17 -1.74 6.75
C PHE A 211 9.08 -2.48 7.52
N ASP A 212 8.42 -1.76 8.43
CA ASP A 212 7.40 -2.31 9.32
C ASP A 212 5.99 -1.76 9.04
N SER A 213 5.08 -2.66 8.70
CA SER A 213 3.64 -2.40 8.55
C SER A 213 2.79 -3.00 9.67
N ILE A 214 3.41 -3.65 10.66
CA ILE A 214 2.72 -4.45 11.69
C ILE A 214 2.62 -3.69 13.00
N ALA A 215 3.71 -3.09 13.46
CA ALA A 215 3.86 -2.43 14.75
C ALA A 215 3.76 -3.40 15.96
N GLY A 216 3.53 -2.88 17.17
CA GLY A 216 3.45 -3.67 18.40
C GLY A 216 4.76 -4.40 18.69
N HIS A 217 4.66 -5.60 19.24
CA HIS A 217 5.81 -6.42 19.63
C HIS A 217 6.75 -6.76 18.46
N ILE A 218 6.25 -6.81 17.21
CA ILE A 218 7.11 -7.03 16.03
C ILE A 218 8.07 -5.86 15.85
N MET A 219 7.57 -4.62 16.02
CA MET A 219 8.42 -3.43 15.96
C MET A 219 9.46 -3.44 17.09
N GLU A 220 9.06 -3.80 18.30
CA GLU A 220 9.91 -3.87 19.48
C GLU A 220 11.02 -4.91 19.30
N GLU A 221 10.66 -6.13 18.88
CA GLU A 221 11.61 -7.21 18.59
C GLU A 221 12.56 -6.84 17.43
N SER A 222 12.09 -6.10 16.44
CA SER A 222 12.88 -5.65 15.29
C SER A 222 14.10 -4.80 15.70
N LEU A 223 14.03 -4.09 16.81
CA LEU A 223 15.18 -3.30 17.31
C LEU A 223 16.35 -4.20 17.71
N SER A 224 16.11 -5.45 18.12
CA SER A 224 17.16 -6.40 18.49
C SER A 224 18.01 -6.86 17.31
N CYS A 225 17.49 -6.75 16.07
CA CYS A 225 18.23 -7.09 14.84
C CYS A 225 18.48 -5.88 13.93
N LEU A 226 18.20 -4.65 14.40
CA LEU A 226 18.57 -3.43 13.69
C LEU A 226 20.03 -3.10 13.94
N ALA A 227 20.81 -2.93 12.87
CA ALA A 227 22.24 -2.59 12.95
C ALA A 227 22.47 -1.21 13.62
N PRO A 228 23.67 -0.94 14.15
CA PRO A 228 24.08 0.43 14.47
C PRO A 228 23.92 1.35 13.24
N TYR A 229 23.45 2.60 13.46
CA TYR A 229 23.06 3.57 12.43
C TYR A 229 21.89 3.11 11.53
N GLY A 230 21.28 1.96 11.79
CA GLY A 230 20.15 1.45 11.03
C GLY A 230 18.88 2.29 11.20
N THR A 231 17.96 2.14 10.26
CA THR A 231 16.67 2.85 10.24
C THR A 231 15.51 1.86 10.19
N LEU A 232 14.61 1.93 11.19
CA LEU A 232 13.31 1.28 11.14
C LEU A 232 12.27 2.28 10.63
N VAL A 233 11.53 1.92 9.58
CA VAL A 233 10.44 2.74 9.04
C VAL A 233 9.11 2.09 9.36
N GLN A 234 8.34 2.73 10.24
CA GLN A 234 7.01 2.31 10.62
C GLN A 234 5.98 3.04 9.72
N PHE A 235 5.27 2.28 8.87
CA PHE A 235 4.33 2.84 7.89
C PHE A 235 2.91 2.24 7.96
N GLY A 236 2.67 1.34 8.88
CA GLY A 236 1.38 0.71 9.10
C GLY A 236 1.22 0.23 10.54
N ASN A 237 0.03 -0.28 10.86
CA ASN A 237 -0.25 -0.90 12.15
C ASN A 237 -1.28 -2.02 11.92
N SER A 238 -0.91 -3.04 11.15
CA SER A 238 -1.79 -4.17 10.87
C SER A 238 -1.91 -5.14 12.06
N GLY A 239 -1.00 -5.06 13.02
CA GLY A 239 -1.07 -5.80 14.28
C GLY A 239 -2.11 -5.24 15.28
N GLY A 240 -2.59 -4.02 15.04
CA GLY A 240 -3.64 -3.39 15.87
C GLY A 240 -3.15 -2.73 17.17
N ARG A 241 -1.89 -2.96 17.56
CA ARG A 241 -1.29 -2.38 18.78
C ARG A 241 -0.11 -1.47 18.41
N ALA A 242 0.08 -0.39 19.15
CA ALA A 242 1.29 0.43 19.06
C ALA A 242 2.48 -0.32 19.68
N GLY A 243 3.68 -0.12 19.12
CA GLY A 243 4.92 -0.57 19.74
C GLY A 243 5.47 0.50 20.69
N GLN A 244 6.32 0.09 21.64
CA GLN A 244 7.03 0.95 22.57
C GLN A 244 8.53 0.93 22.25
N VAL A 245 9.19 2.06 22.40
CA VAL A 245 10.61 2.22 22.18
C VAL A 245 11.22 3.03 23.32
N MET A 246 12.25 2.49 23.92
CA MET A 246 13.05 3.23 24.90
C MET A 246 14.05 4.12 24.18
N THR A 247 14.26 5.34 24.67
CA THR A 247 15.23 6.26 24.06
C THR A 247 16.66 5.70 24.09
N SER A 248 16.98 4.84 25.09
CA SER A 248 18.24 4.10 25.18
C SER A 248 18.47 3.15 24.00
N ASP A 249 17.38 2.60 23.41
CA ASP A 249 17.49 1.70 22.25
C ASP A 249 17.96 2.42 20.98
N LEU A 250 17.83 3.74 20.98
CA LEU A 250 18.18 4.59 19.84
C LEU A 250 19.59 5.17 19.98
N HIS A 251 19.87 5.93 21.06
CA HIS A 251 21.08 6.73 21.10
C HIS A 251 22.36 5.89 21.24
N ASN A 252 22.34 4.80 22.02
CA ASN A 252 23.52 3.95 22.24
C ASN A 252 24.06 3.31 20.95
N SER A 253 23.21 3.08 19.96
CA SER A 253 23.55 2.47 18.67
C SER A 253 23.29 3.41 17.48
N CYS A 254 23.06 4.69 17.72
CA CYS A 254 22.75 5.68 16.69
C CYS A 254 21.61 5.25 15.75
N ARG A 255 20.62 4.51 16.26
CA ARG A 255 19.49 3.99 15.47
C ARG A 255 18.45 5.04 15.20
N ASN A 256 17.71 4.89 14.11
CA ASN A 256 16.66 5.80 13.71
C ASN A 256 15.31 5.09 13.61
N ILE A 257 14.25 5.76 14.05
CA ILE A 257 12.87 5.35 13.79
C ILE A 257 12.19 6.47 13.03
N LYS A 258 11.61 6.13 11.86
CA LYS A 258 10.87 7.05 11.01
C LYS A 258 9.44 6.57 10.85
N GLY A 259 8.48 7.50 10.98
CA GLY A 259 7.09 7.26 10.63
C GLY A 259 6.80 7.74 9.21
N PHE A 260 5.98 6.99 8.44
CA PHE A 260 5.50 7.42 7.15
C PHE A 260 4.03 7.03 6.91
N SER A 261 3.25 7.94 6.32
CA SER A 261 1.85 7.71 5.99
C SER A 261 1.51 8.28 4.61
N LEU A 262 1.24 7.41 3.65
CA LEU A 262 0.78 7.83 2.33
C LEU A 262 -0.55 8.61 2.40
N GLY A 263 -1.44 8.26 3.33
CA GLY A 263 -2.69 8.98 3.54
C GLY A 263 -2.48 10.42 3.99
N THR A 264 -1.52 10.66 4.88
CA THR A 264 -1.10 12.01 5.31
C THR A 264 -0.42 12.75 4.16
N THR A 265 0.46 12.09 3.43
CA THR A 265 1.17 12.68 2.28
C THR A 265 0.19 13.15 1.20
N ARG A 266 -0.82 12.35 0.85
CA ARG A 266 -1.87 12.75 -0.10
C ARG A 266 -2.63 14.01 0.32
N LYS A 267 -2.79 14.24 1.63
CA LYS A 267 -3.51 15.41 2.17
C LYS A 267 -2.65 16.64 2.26
N LEU A 268 -1.40 16.50 2.74
CA LEU A 268 -0.54 17.62 3.13
C LEU A 268 0.55 17.93 2.11
N LYS A 269 0.99 16.95 1.33
CA LYS A 269 2.09 17.09 0.36
C LYS A 269 1.81 16.28 -0.92
N PRO A 270 0.66 16.49 -1.61
CA PRO A 270 0.29 15.73 -2.81
C PRO A 270 1.31 15.91 -3.96
N GLU A 271 2.05 17.03 -3.97
CA GLU A 271 3.12 17.31 -4.93
C GLU A 271 4.22 16.25 -4.91
N LEU A 272 4.49 15.61 -3.76
CA LEU A 272 5.46 14.51 -3.69
C LEU A 272 5.02 13.31 -4.55
N LEU A 273 3.72 13.06 -4.66
CA LEU A 273 3.22 11.97 -5.51
C LEU A 273 3.38 12.33 -6.99
N GLN A 274 3.15 13.59 -7.35
CA GLN A 274 3.36 14.07 -8.72
C GLN A 274 4.84 13.95 -9.14
N GLN A 275 5.77 14.34 -8.25
CA GLN A 275 7.20 14.24 -8.51
C GLN A 275 7.67 12.81 -8.80
N VAL A 276 7.10 11.81 -8.15
CA VAL A 276 7.52 10.40 -8.30
C VAL A 276 6.71 9.62 -9.34
N ALA A 277 5.58 10.17 -9.81
CA ALA A 277 4.66 9.46 -10.69
C ALA A 277 5.31 8.91 -11.97
N GLN A 278 6.19 9.69 -12.60
CA GLN A 278 6.89 9.26 -13.82
C GLN A 278 7.78 8.04 -13.56
N ASN A 279 8.50 8.03 -12.46
CA ASN A 279 9.36 6.90 -12.08
C ASN A 279 8.52 5.63 -11.78
N ILE A 280 7.38 5.81 -11.12
CA ILE A 280 6.43 4.74 -10.84
C ILE A 280 5.88 4.13 -12.12
N PHE A 281 5.52 4.95 -13.10
CA PHE A 281 5.05 4.44 -14.39
C PHE A 281 6.16 3.78 -15.21
N THR A 282 7.41 4.22 -15.07
CA THR A 282 8.56 3.52 -15.66
C THR A 282 8.71 2.13 -15.07
N ILE A 283 8.55 1.99 -13.75
CA ILE A 283 8.55 0.68 -13.08
C ILE A 283 7.36 -0.18 -13.56
N LEU A 284 6.17 0.39 -13.69
CA LEU A 284 4.98 -0.37 -14.15
C LEU A 284 5.10 -0.85 -15.60
N LYS A 285 5.80 -0.12 -16.47
CA LYS A 285 6.08 -0.55 -17.84
C LYS A 285 7.06 -1.72 -17.91
N ASN A 286 7.91 -1.87 -16.90
CA ASN A 286 8.84 -2.99 -16.85
C ASN A 286 8.07 -4.30 -16.65
N GLU A 287 8.15 -5.21 -17.61
CA GLU A 287 7.46 -6.51 -17.58
C GLU A 287 8.00 -7.41 -16.46
N SER A 288 9.28 -7.26 -16.10
CA SER A 288 9.88 -8.04 -15.00
C SER A 288 9.37 -7.60 -13.62
N PHE A 289 8.82 -6.38 -13.50
CA PHE A 289 8.23 -5.90 -12.26
C PHE A 289 6.78 -6.36 -12.14
N GLN A 290 6.52 -7.25 -11.20
CA GLN A 290 5.22 -7.87 -11.02
C GLN A 290 4.39 -7.14 -9.97
N VAL A 291 3.08 -7.02 -10.22
CA VAL A 291 2.09 -6.59 -9.23
C VAL A 291 1.16 -7.77 -8.99
N PRO A 292 1.50 -8.67 -8.05
CA PRO A 292 0.72 -9.88 -7.84
C PRO A 292 -0.73 -9.55 -7.44
N VAL A 293 -1.69 -10.15 -8.14
CA VAL A 293 -3.12 -10.08 -7.84
C VAL A 293 -3.57 -11.43 -7.34
N ALA A 294 -4.07 -11.48 -6.11
CA ALA A 294 -4.52 -12.71 -5.47
C ALA A 294 -5.89 -13.15 -6.01
N LYS A 295 -6.81 -12.20 -6.14
CA LYS A 295 -8.17 -12.44 -6.63
C LYS A 295 -8.81 -11.14 -7.12
N VAL A 296 -9.72 -11.28 -8.08
CA VAL A 296 -10.60 -10.22 -8.57
C VAL A 296 -12.03 -10.59 -8.18
N PHE A 297 -12.76 -9.65 -7.57
CA PHE A 297 -14.17 -9.76 -7.21
C PHE A 297 -14.99 -8.76 -8.00
N ALA A 298 -16.30 -8.96 -8.09
CA ALA A 298 -17.24 -7.94 -8.51
C ALA A 298 -17.50 -6.94 -7.37
N LEU A 299 -18.03 -5.74 -7.69
CA LEU A 299 -18.34 -4.72 -6.68
C LEU A 299 -19.36 -5.22 -5.64
N GLU A 300 -20.34 -6.01 -6.07
CA GLU A 300 -21.36 -6.61 -5.20
C GLU A 300 -20.77 -7.64 -4.21
N ASP A 301 -19.62 -8.24 -4.52
CA ASP A 301 -18.92 -9.22 -3.66
C ASP A 301 -17.96 -8.54 -2.66
N MET A 302 -18.10 -7.25 -2.39
CA MET A 302 -17.17 -6.50 -1.54
C MET A 302 -17.02 -7.08 -0.13
N GLN A 303 -18.08 -7.65 0.43
CA GLN A 303 -18.03 -8.32 1.73
C GLN A 303 -17.02 -9.48 1.71
N GLU A 304 -17.06 -10.32 0.68
CA GLU A 304 -16.15 -11.46 0.54
C GLU A 304 -14.70 -11.01 0.27
N ALA A 305 -14.51 -9.93 -0.47
CA ALA A 305 -13.19 -9.34 -0.68
C ALA A 305 -12.58 -8.84 0.65
N HIS A 306 -13.38 -8.21 1.51
CA HIS A 306 -12.96 -7.80 2.85
C HIS A 306 -12.69 -8.97 3.78
N LYS A 307 -13.54 -10.02 3.78
CA LYS A 307 -13.30 -11.26 4.53
C LYS A 307 -11.98 -11.93 4.11
N LEU A 308 -11.69 -11.97 2.80
CA LEU A 308 -10.40 -12.50 2.31
C LEU A 308 -9.22 -11.66 2.79
N MET A 309 -9.32 -10.33 2.79
CA MET A 309 -8.28 -9.43 3.32
C MET A 309 -8.03 -9.69 4.81
N GLU A 310 -9.09 -9.82 5.62
CA GLU A 310 -9.02 -10.06 7.06
C GLU A 310 -8.45 -11.44 7.41
N SER A 311 -8.76 -12.45 6.62
CA SER A 311 -8.24 -13.82 6.82
C SER A 311 -6.72 -13.90 6.68
N ARG A 312 -6.10 -12.90 6.03
CA ARG A 312 -4.66 -12.87 5.70
C ARG A 312 -4.19 -14.10 4.91
N GLN A 313 -5.10 -14.80 4.20
CA GLN A 313 -4.73 -15.98 3.39
C GLN A 313 -4.30 -15.63 1.97
N HIS A 314 -4.52 -14.40 1.53
CA HIS A 314 -4.12 -13.92 0.20
C HIS A 314 -2.63 -13.58 0.13
N GLN A 315 -2.11 -13.54 -1.10
CA GLN A 315 -0.76 -13.09 -1.45
C GLN A 315 -0.86 -12.02 -2.56
N GLY A 316 -0.32 -10.83 -2.33
CA GLY A 316 -0.47 -9.70 -3.25
C GLY A 316 -1.74 -8.87 -3.02
N LYS A 317 -2.33 -8.36 -4.11
CA LYS A 317 -3.48 -7.44 -4.10
C LYS A 317 -4.81 -8.17 -4.31
N ILE A 318 -5.87 -7.62 -3.74
CA ILE A 318 -7.25 -7.98 -4.03
C ILE A 318 -7.85 -6.84 -4.86
N LEU A 319 -8.35 -7.14 -6.05
CA LEU A 319 -9.00 -6.18 -6.94
C LEU A 319 -10.50 -6.35 -6.94
N ILE A 320 -11.18 -5.25 -7.23
CA ILE A 320 -12.63 -5.19 -7.46
C ILE A 320 -12.83 -4.66 -8.87
N LYS A 321 -13.48 -5.42 -9.71
CA LYS A 321 -13.94 -5.03 -11.04
C LYS A 321 -15.30 -4.36 -10.92
N ILE A 322 -15.44 -3.21 -11.56
CA ILE A 322 -16.67 -2.41 -11.58
C ILE A 322 -17.39 -2.59 -12.91
#